data_8cbff458e6462ed620250f01071109be
#
_entry.id   8cbff458e6462ed620250f01071109be
#
_cell.length_a   1.000
_cell.length_b   1.000
_cell.length_c   1.000
_cell.angle_alpha   90.00
_cell.angle_beta   90.00
_cell.angle_gamma   90.00
#
_symmetry.space_group_name_H-M   'P 1'
#
loop_
_entity.id
_entity.type
_entity.pdbx_description
1 polymer ?
#
loop_
_entity_poly.entity_id
_entity_poly.type
_entity_poly.pdbx_seq_one_letter_code
_entity_poly.pdbx_strand_id
1 'polypeptide(L)'
;RNRIKVVRVPAYSPAAVAEHTMALLLTSIRRIHKAYIRSKEFNFSLVGLTGVELKGKTVGIVGTGRIGQAFIDICKGFGMKILAYDKFPNKALETDDTVTYTNLDELFSNSDILSLHCPLTDETYHMISEESLKKCKDGVILINTSRGALVDTEALLEGIKNHKVGAACLDVYEEESDLFFEDNSGHIIQDDTLARLITM
;
A
#
# COMPACT_ATOMS: atom_id res chain seq x y z
N ARG A 1 20.17 36.51 -18.83
CA ARG A 1 19.36 35.28 -18.57
C ARG A 1 20.20 34.32 -17.75
N ASN A 2 19.88 34.16 -16.47
CA ASN A 2 20.53 33.18 -15.63
C ASN A 2 20.09 31.80 -16.11
N ARG A 3 21.06 30.97 -16.58
CA ARG A 3 20.80 29.58 -16.92
C ARG A 3 20.74 28.76 -15.63
N ILE A 4 19.53 28.47 -15.16
CA ILE A 4 19.32 27.52 -14.05
C ILE A 4 19.57 26.11 -14.60
N LYS A 5 20.50 25.37 -13.96
CA LYS A 5 20.72 23.95 -14.28
C LYS A 5 19.71 23.14 -13.46
N VAL A 6 18.82 22.42 -14.14
CA VAL A 6 17.89 21.50 -13.52
C VAL A 6 18.45 20.08 -13.67
N VAL A 7 18.57 19.38 -12.57
CA VAL A 7 18.98 17.98 -12.50
C VAL A 7 17.89 17.17 -11.80
N ARG A 8 17.75 15.92 -12.17
CA ARG A 8 16.81 14.99 -11.52
C ARG A 8 17.53 13.69 -11.16
N VAL A 9 17.06 13.02 -10.12
CA VAL A 9 17.42 11.63 -9.88
C VAL A 9 16.58 10.78 -10.85
N PRO A 10 17.21 10.05 -11.78
CA PRO A 10 16.50 9.37 -12.87
C PRO A 10 15.66 8.19 -12.38
N ALA A 11 16.03 7.56 -11.27
CA ALA A 11 15.28 6.49 -10.62
C ALA A 11 15.73 6.33 -9.17
N TYR A 12 14.80 6.02 -8.27
CA TYR A 12 15.11 5.47 -6.95
C TYR A 12 15.44 3.98 -7.09
N SER A 13 16.05 3.37 -6.05
CA SER A 13 16.23 1.93 -6.01
C SER A 13 14.88 1.21 -5.98
N PRO A 14 14.49 0.47 -7.03
CA PRO A 14 13.22 -0.27 -7.01
C PRO A 14 13.14 -1.29 -5.88
N ALA A 15 14.28 -1.93 -5.57
CA ALA A 15 14.37 -2.89 -4.48
C ALA A 15 14.08 -2.23 -3.12
N ALA A 16 14.65 -1.05 -2.85
CA ALA A 16 14.43 -0.36 -1.58
C ALA A 16 12.94 -0.05 -1.34
N VAL A 17 12.22 0.43 -2.36
CA VAL A 17 10.78 0.70 -2.25
C VAL A 17 9.98 -0.60 -2.08
N ALA A 18 10.32 -1.64 -2.81
CA ALA A 18 9.64 -2.95 -2.69
C ALA A 18 9.87 -3.59 -1.31
N GLU A 19 11.09 -3.50 -0.78
CA GLU A 19 11.42 -3.97 0.58
C GLU A 19 10.67 -3.17 1.64
N HIS A 20 10.58 -1.84 1.49
CA HIS A 20 9.79 -1.00 2.38
C HIS A 20 8.31 -1.35 2.33
N THR A 21 7.75 -1.58 1.13
CA THR A 21 6.37 -2.05 0.95
C THR A 21 6.11 -3.35 1.73
N MET A 22 7.02 -4.32 1.63
CA MET A 22 6.93 -5.57 2.39
C MET A 22 7.10 -5.35 3.90
N ALA A 23 8.00 -4.45 4.32
CA ALA A 23 8.20 -4.11 5.73
C ALA A 23 6.93 -3.51 6.35
N LEU A 24 6.24 -2.60 5.65
CA LEU A 24 4.94 -2.06 6.09
C LEU A 24 3.89 -3.17 6.23
N LEU A 25 3.77 -4.04 5.21
CA LEU A 25 2.86 -5.17 5.25
C LEU A 25 3.14 -6.07 6.46
N LEU A 26 4.38 -6.52 6.65
CA LEU A 26 4.76 -7.38 7.76
C LEU A 26 4.55 -6.70 9.11
N THR A 27 4.87 -5.42 9.24
CA THR A 27 4.63 -4.63 10.46
C THR A 27 3.16 -4.62 10.82
N SER A 28 2.29 -4.40 9.83
CA SER A 28 0.84 -4.38 10.01
C SER A 28 0.30 -5.76 10.41
N ILE A 29 0.51 -6.79 9.58
CA ILE A 29 -0.10 -8.12 9.80
C ILE A 29 0.49 -8.87 11.00
N ARG A 30 1.75 -8.60 11.39
CA ARG A 30 2.41 -9.21 12.55
C ARG A 30 2.31 -8.36 13.80
N ARG A 31 1.69 -7.15 13.72
CA ARG A 31 1.52 -6.22 14.83
C ARG A 31 2.84 -5.85 15.54
N ILE A 32 3.96 -5.80 14.80
CA ILE A 32 5.31 -5.63 15.36
C ILE A 32 5.41 -4.35 16.20
N HIS A 33 4.89 -3.23 15.69
CA HIS A 33 4.89 -1.95 16.39
C HIS A 33 4.12 -2.01 17.73
N LYS A 34 2.94 -2.68 17.75
CA LYS A 34 2.14 -2.84 18.97
C LYS A 34 2.83 -3.76 19.98
N ALA A 35 3.43 -4.85 19.51
CA ALA A 35 4.18 -5.77 20.37
C ALA A 35 5.41 -5.09 20.99
N TYR A 36 6.13 -4.26 20.21
CA TYR A 36 7.27 -3.49 20.68
C TYR A 36 6.89 -2.52 21.83
N ILE A 37 5.82 -1.72 21.62
CA ILE A 37 5.33 -0.76 22.64
C ILE A 37 4.94 -1.52 23.91
N ARG A 38 4.11 -2.58 23.80
CA ARG A 38 3.67 -3.38 24.94
C ARG A 38 4.82 -3.99 25.72
N SER A 39 5.84 -4.51 25.04
CA SER A 39 7.02 -5.07 25.70
C SER A 39 7.78 -4.02 26.51
N LYS A 40 7.84 -2.77 26.02
CA LYS A 40 8.42 -1.63 26.76
C LYS A 40 7.63 -1.27 28.02
N GLU A 41 6.33 -1.50 28.01
CA GLU A 41 5.40 -1.26 29.11
C GLU A 41 5.23 -2.47 30.04
N PHE A 42 6.05 -3.52 29.88
CA PHE A 42 5.94 -4.80 30.58
C PHE A 42 4.56 -5.49 30.42
N ASN A 43 3.84 -5.17 29.37
CA ASN A 43 2.58 -5.84 29.04
C ASN A 43 2.84 -7.01 28.08
N PHE A 44 2.81 -8.22 28.59
CA PHE A 44 3.06 -9.47 27.84
C PHE A 44 1.78 -10.17 27.38
N SER A 45 0.64 -9.50 27.40
CA SER A 45 -0.62 -10.04 26.90
C SER A 45 -0.57 -10.23 25.37
N LEU A 46 -1.02 -11.40 24.88
CA LEU A 46 -1.10 -11.73 23.46
C LEU A 46 -2.41 -11.22 22.81
N VAL A 47 -3.34 -10.68 23.57
CA VAL A 47 -4.64 -10.21 23.07
C VAL A 47 -4.42 -9.12 21.99
N GLY A 48 -4.98 -9.36 20.80
CA GLY A 48 -4.86 -8.43 19.65
C GLY A 48 -3.48 -8.44 18.95
N LEU A 49 -2.59 -9.39 19.28
CA LEU A 49 -1.31 -9.58 18.58
C LEU A 49 -1.33 -10.77 17.62
N THR A 50 -2.47 -11.45 17.46
CA THR A 50 -2.61 -12.53 16.48
C THR A 50 -2.37 -11.99 15.08
N GLY A 51 -1.42 -12.58 14.37
CA GLY A 51 -1.07 -12.18 13.01
C GLY A 51 -1.71 -13.07 11.95
N VAL A 52 -1.46 -12.71 10.69
CA VAL A 52 -1.91 -13.43 9.50
C VAL A 52 -0.69 -13.94 8.74
N GLU A 53 -0.77 -15.16 8.18
CA GLU A 53 0.25 -15.71 7.28
C GLU A 53 0.04 -15.22 5.85
N LEU A 54 1.14 -14.94 5.14
CA LEU A 54 1.11 -14.56 3.74
C LEU A 54 1.07 -15.73 2.77
N LYS A 55 1.61 -16.88 3.18
CA LYS A 55 1.66 -18.09 2.35
C LYS A 55 0.27 -18.49 1.86
N GLY A 56 0.11 -18.61 0.54
CA GLY A 56 -1.14 -18.97 -0.10
C GLY A 56 -2.16 -17.83 -0.24
N LYS A 57 -1.89 -16.66 0.32
CA LYS A 57 -2.70 -15.45 0.11
C LYS A 57 -2.51 -14.91 -1.29
N THR A 58 -3.51 -14.22 -1.81
CA THR A 58 -3.47 -13.55 -3.11
C THR A 58 -3.13 -12.09 -2.93
N VAL A 59 -2.07 -11.63 -3.59
CA VAL A 59 -1.74 -10.21 -3.70
C VAL A 59 -2.10 -9.71 -5.09
N GLY A 60 -2.89 -8.63 -5.14
CA GLY A 60 -3.19 -7.86 -6.35
C GLY A 60 -2.20 -6.71 -6.48
N ILE A 61 -1.47 -6.67 -7.57
CA ILE A 61 -0.43 -5.68 -7.84
C ILE A 61 -0.89 -4.79 -8.99
N VAL A 62 -1.09 -3.52 -8.71
CA VAL A 62 -1.45 -2.51 -9.70
C VAL A 62 -0.21 -1.73 -10.09
N GLY A 63 0.25 -1.94 -11.33
CA GLY A 63 1.49 -1.40 -11.85
C GLY A 63 2.65 -2.40 -11.76
N THR A 64 3.09 -2.90 -12.92
CA THR A 64 4.16 -3.90 -13.06
C THR A 64 5.45 -3.30 -13.61
N GLY A 65 5.68 -2.01 -13.29
CA GLY A 65 6.94 -1.33 -13.52
C GLY A 65 8.09 -1.93 -12.69
N ARG A 66 9.25 -1.28 -12.63
CA ARG A 66 10.44 -1.78 -11.93
C ARG A 66 10.18 -2.11 -10.46
N ILE A 67 9.40 -1.26 -9.75
CA ILE A 67 9.07 -1.45 -8.33
C ILE A 67 8.08 -2.62 -8.18
N GLY A 68 7.01 -2.64 -8.98
CA GLY A 68 6.02 -3.72 -8.96
C GLY A 68 6.66 -5.08 -9.22
N GLN A 69 7.60 -5.18 -10.17
CA GLN A 69 8.36 -6.40 -10.43
C GLN A 69 9.20 -6.83 -9.23
N ALA A 70 9.95 -5.91 -8.63
CA ALA A 70 10.74 -6.21 -7.43
C ALA A 70 9.83 -6.68 -6.26
N PHE A 71 8.66 -6.09 -6.11
CA PHE A 71 7.69 -6.51 -5.09
C PHE A 71 7.07 -7.88 -5.41
N ILE A 72 6.80 -8.18 -6.70
CA ILE A 72 6.36 -9.51 -7.16
C ILE A 72 7.38 -10.59 -6.71
N ASP A 73 8.67 -10.35 -6.95
CA ASP A 73 9.72 -11.31 -6.59
C ASP A 73 9.79 -11.56 -5.08
N ILE A 74 9.60 -10.52 -4.26
CA ILE A 74 9.49 -10.67 -2.81
C ILE A 74 8.25 -11.50 -2.44
N CYS A 75 7.09 -11.21 -3.03
CA CYS A 75 5.83 -11.92 -2.76
C CYS A 75 5.91 -13.41 -3.15
N LYS A 76 6.60 -13.75 -4.24
CA LYS A 76 6.90 -15.14 -4.60
C LYS A 76 7.69 -15.86 -3.52
N GLY A 77 8.70 -15.18 -2.94
CA GLY A 77 9.49 -15.73 -1.82
C GLY A 77 8.63 -16.06 -0.59
N PHE A 78 7.52 -15.35 -0.38
CA PHE A 78 6.53 -15.65 0.67
C PHE A 78 5.50 -16.71 0.28
N GLY A 79 5.56 -17.26 -0.93
CA GLY A 79 4.63 -18.28 -1.42
C GLY A 79 3.22 -17.73 -1.65
N MET A 80 3.10 -16.45 -2.02
CA MET A 80 1.84 -15.80 -2.35
C MET A 80 1.41 -16.11 -3.80
N LYS A 81 0.11 -16.02 -4.06
CA LYS A 81 -0.46 -16.00 -5.41
C LYS A 81 -0.48 -14.56 -5.91
N ILE A 82 -0.13 -14.34 -7.17
CA ILE A 82 0.05 -13.00 -7.71
C ILE A 82 -0.96 -12.74 -8.83
N LEU A 83 -1.83 -11.76 -8.61
CA LEU A 83 -2.63 -11.12 -9.64
C LEU A 83 -2.00 -9.79 -10.01
N ALA A 84 -1.88 -9.49 -11.28
CA ALA A 84 -1.26 -8.28 -11.77
C ALA A 84 -2.19 -7.52 -12.73
N TYR A 85 -2.14 -6.21 -12.63
CA TYR A 85 -2.75 -5.31 -13.60
C TYR A 85 -1.76 -4.22 -13.99
N ASP A 86 -1.64 -3.97 -15.26
CA ASP A 86 -0.92 -2.82 -15.81
C ASP A 86 -1.58 -2.41 -17.12
N LYS A 87 -1.62 -1.10 -17.41
CA LYS A 87 -2.08 -0.58 -18.69
C LYS A 87 -1.18 -1.05 -19.85
N PHE A 88 0.10 -1.30 -19.53
CA PHE A 88 1.12 -1.79 -20.46
C PHE A 88 1.82 -3.02 -19.84
N PRO A 89 1.21 -4.21 -19.94
CA PRO A 89 1.73 -5.42 -19.32
C PRO A 89 3.17 -5.72 -19.73
N ASN A 90 3.96 -6.19 -18.76
CA ASN A 90 5.33 -6.60 -19.01
C ASN A 90 5.36 -8.01 -19.59
N LYS A 91 5.82 -8.14 -20.83
CA LYS A 91 5.93 -9.41 -21.55
C LYS A 91 6.71 -10.49 -20.80
N ALA A 92 7.73 -10.11 -20.03
CA ALA A 92 8.51 -11.06 -19.24
C ALA A 92 7.69 -11.68 -18.11
N LEU A 93 6.72 -10.95 -17.55
CA LEU A 93 5.81 -11.44 -16.51
C LEU A 93 4.61 -12.21 -17.10
N GLU A 94 4.23 -11.95 -18.36
CA GLU A 94 3.17 -12.70 -19.03
C GLU A 94 3.54 -14.18 -19.27
N THR A 95 4.84 -14.47 -19.34
CA THR A 95 5.37 -15.84 -19.51
C THR A 95 5.72 -16.52 -18.19
N ASP A 96 5.45 -15.86 -17.08
CA ASP A 96 5.73 -16.36 -15.74
C ASP A 96 4.48 -17.03 -15.17
N ASP A 97 4.48 -18.35 -15.08
CA ASP A 97 3.34 -19.16 -14.61
C ASP A 97 2.92 -18.83 -13.17
N THR A 98 3.72 -18.06 -12.43
CA THR A 98 3.41 -17.62 -11.06
C THR A 98 2.66 -16.29 -11.00
N VAL A 99 2.55 -15.57 -12.13
CA VAL A 99 1.88 -14.27 -12.24
C VAL A 99 0.70 -14.36 -13.20
N THR A 100 -0.48 -13.97 -12.74
CA THR A 100 -1.66 -13.93 -13.58
C THR A 100 -2.06 -12.47 -13.83
N TYR A 101 -1.98 -12.01 -15.08
CA TYR A 101 -2.55 -10.73 -15.47
C TYR A 101 -4.07 -10.81 -15.57
N THR A 102 -4.75 -9.79 -15.05
CA THR A 102 -6.21 -9.72 -15.05
C THR A 102 -6.68 -8.27 -15.17
N ASN A 103 -7.99 -8.06 -15.27
CA ASN A 103 -8.59 -6.72 -15.20
C ASN A 103 -8.71 -6.24 -13.74
N LEU A 104 -8.97 -4.95 -13.55
CA LEU A 104 -9.05 -4.35 -12.21
C LEU A 104 -10.16 -4.96 -11.35
N ASP A 105 -11.32 -5.26 -11.93
CA ASP A 105 -12.46 -5.80 -11.19
C ASP A 105 -12.18 -7.19 -10.64
N GLU A 106 -11.56 -8.05 -11.43
CA GLU A 106 -11.11 -9.37 -10.99
C GLU A 106 -9.98 -9.27 -9.98
N LEU A 107 -9.05 -8.32 -10.19
CA LEU A 107 -7.95 -8.09 -9.24
C LEU A 107 -8.52 -7.67 -7.88
N PHE A 108 -9.44 -6.71 -7.82
CA PHE A 108 -10.07 -6.26 -6.58
C PHE A 108 -10.84 -7.39 -5.88
N SER A 109 -11.66 -8.14 -6.62
CA SER A 109 -12.53 -9.18 -6.05
C SER A 109 -11.77 -10.42 -5.55
N ASN A 110 -10.58 -10.70 -6.07
CA ASN A 110 -9.84 -11.91 -5.76
C ASN A 110 -8.61 -11.69 -4.85
N SER A 111 -8.24 -10.44 -4.58
CA SER A 111 -7.06 -10.15 -3.76
C SER A 111 -7.38 -10.09 -2.28
N ASP A 112 -6.50 -10.68 -1.47
CA ASP A 112 -6.48 -10.52 -0.01
C ASP A 112 -5.68 -9.26 0.38
N ILE A 113 -4.72 -8.88 -0.48
CA ILE A 113 -3.84 -7.73 -0.32
C ILE A 113 -3.79 -6.99 -1.64
N LEU A 114 -3.93 -5.67 -1.61
CA LEU A 114 -3.79 -4.78 -2.77
C LEU A 114 -2.55 -3.91 -2.58
N SER A 115 -1.68 -3.84 -3.58
CA SER A 115 -0.47 -3.01 -3.55
C SER A 115 -0.38 -2.15 -4.80
N LEU A 116 -0.24 -0.83 -4.58
CA LEU A 116 -0.25 0.17 -5.64
C LEU A 116 1.18 0.59 -6.00
N HIS A 117 1.54 0.38 -7.28
CA HIS A 117 2.85 0.72 -7.85
C HIS A 117 2.72 1.46 -9.18
N CYS A 118 1.52 1.97 -9.48
CA CYS A 118 1.23 2.75 -10.68
C CYS A 118 1.48 4.25 -10.46
N PRO A 119 1.74 5.04 -11.52
CA PRO A 119 1.80 6.49 -11.42
C PRO A 119 0.41 7.10 -11.18
N LEU A 120 0.38 8.30 -10.60
CA LEU A 120 -0.82 9.11 -10.54
C LEU A 120 -1.06 9.77 -11.91
N THR A 121 -2.23 9.54 -12.47
CA THR A 121 -2.74 10.13 -13.71
C THR A 121 -4.23 10.39 -13.53
N ASP A 122 -4.87 11.07 -14.49
CA ASP A 122 -6.32 11.28 -14.45
C ASP A 122 -7.12 9.96 -14.39
N GLU A 123 -6.57 8.89 -14.98
CA GLU A 123 -7.21 7.56 -14.98
C GLU A 123 -7.02 6.80 -13.66
N THR A 124 -5.96 7.11 -12.91
CA THR A 124 -5.61 6.42 -11.66
C THR A 124 -5.93 7.26 -10.42
N TYR A 125 -6.32 8.52 -10.60
CA TYR A 125 -6.80 9.37 -9.52
C TYR A 125 -8.00 8.70 -8.83
N HIS A 126 -7.91 8.55 -7.49
CA HIS A 126 -8.93 7.87 -6.67
C HIS A 126 -9.34 6.48 -7.21
N MET A 127 -8.39 5.75 -7.79
CA MET A 127 -8.68 4.38 -8.25
C MET A 127 -9.10 3.46 -7.10
N ILE A 128 -8.66 3.76 -5.88
CA ILE A 128 -9.21 3.19 -4.66
C ILE A 128 -10.23 4.19 -4.13
N SER A 129 -11.49 3.91 -4.40
CA SER A 129 -12.68 4.70 -4.06
C SER A 129 -13.71 3.81 -3.34
N GLU A 130 -14.80 4.39 -2.90
CA GLU A 130 -15.91 3.62 -2.33
C GLU A 130 -16.40 2.52 -3.29
N GLU A 131 -16.48 2.81 -4.60
CA GLU A 131 -16.94 1.87 -5.62
C GLU A 131 -15.97 0.70 -5.80
N SER A 132 -14.66 0.97 -5.88
CA SER A 132 -13.66 -0.08 -6.02
C SER A 132 -13.52 -0.90 -4.73
N LEU A 133 -13.61 -0.28 -3.55
CA LEU A 133 -13.60 -0.98 -2.28
C LEU A 133 -14.79 -1.92 -2.13
N LYS A 134 -15.99 -1.56 -2.62
CA LYS A 134 -17.16 -2.47 -2.62
C LYS A 134 -16.88 -3.78 -3.36
N LYS A 135 -16.04 -3.75 -4.40
CA LYS A 135 -15.64 -4.95 -5.17
C LYS A 135 -14.60 -5.81 -4.45
N CYS A 136 -13.85 -5.25 -3.52
CA CYS A 136 -12.81 -5.96 -2.78
C CYS A 136 -13.39 -7.01 -1.83
N LYS A 137 -12.55 -7.94 -1.38
CA LYS A 137 -12.89 -8.83 -0.27
C LYS A 137 -13.03 -8.03 1.03
N ASP A 138 -13.87 -8.52 1.93
CA ASP A 138 -13.95 -7.97 3.28
C ASP A 138 -12.64 -8.25 4.04
N GLY A 139 -12.13 -7.22 4.70
CA GLY A 139 -10.85 -7.30 5.38
C GLY A 139 -9.63 -7.20 4.47
N VAL A 140 -9.78 -6.70 3.23
CA VAL A 140 -8.66 -6.48 2.31
C VAL A 140 -7.60 -5.59 2.96
N ILE A 141 -6.32 -5.91 2.72
CA ILE A 141 -5.20 -5.09 3.16
C ILE A 141 -4.77 -4.20 2.00
N LEU A 142 -4.77 -2.89 2.20
CA LEU A 142 -4.34 -1.92 1.20
C LEU A 142 -2.92 -1.43 1.49
N ILE A 143 -2.07 -1.41 0.47
CA ILE A 143 -0.71 -0.87 0.55
C ILE A 143 -0.54 0.21 -0.51
N ASN A 144 -0.11 1.39 -0.10
CA ASN A 144 0.23 2.49 -1.01
C ASN A 144 1.59 3.10 -0.65
N THR A 145 2.59 2.81 -1.45
CA THR A 145 3.95 3.40 -1.40
C THR A 145 4.25 4.17 -2.69
N SER A 146 3.22 4.62 -3.40
CA SER A 146 3.35 5.30 -4.69
C SER A 146 2.96 6.77 -4.62
N ARG A 147 1.66 7.09 -4.66
CA ARG A 147 1.13 8.46 -4.59
C ARG A 147 -0.15 8.49 -3.76
N GLY A 148 -0.28 9.46 -2.86
CA GLY A 148 -1.42 9.58 -1.95
C GLY A 148 -2.76 9.58 -2.69
N ALA A 149 -2.92 10.44 -3.68
CA ALA A 149 -4.16 10.62 -4.44
C ALA A 149 -4.57 9.45 -5.37
N LEU A 150 -3.88 8.28 -5.32
CA LEU A 150 -4.40 7.02 -5.84
C LEU A 150 -5.55 6.49 -4.98
N VAL A 151 -5.64 6.94 -3.74
CA VAL A 151 -6.62 6.50 -2.74
C VAL A 151 -7.45 7.71 -2.33
N ASP A 152 -8.76 7.58 -2.45
CA ASP A 152 -9.71 8.49 -1.81
C ASP A 152 -9.65 8.25 -0.30
N THR A 153 -9.14 9.21 0.44
CA THR A 153 -8.88 9.06 1.88
C THR A 153 -10.17 8.92 2.69
N GLU A 154 -11.25 9.62 2.32
CA GLU A 154 -12.54 9.48 3.01
C GLU A 154 -13.15 8.09 2.77
N ALA A 155 -13.07 7.59 1.53
CA ALA A 155 -13.51 6.22 1.22
C ALA A 155 -12.70 5.17 1.99
N LEU A 156 -11.39 5.37 2.14
CA LEU A 156 -10.53 4.51 2.95
C LEU A 156 -10.95 4.51 4.43
N LEU A 157 -11.17 5.69 5.02
CA LEU A 157 -11.62 5.83 6.41
C LEU A 157 -12.93 5.09 6.67
N GLU A 158 -13.93 5.28 5.80
CA GLU A 158 -15.19 4.56 5.90
C GLU A 158 -15.01 3.05 5.70
N GLY A 159 -14.12 2.65 4.76
CA GLY A 159 -13.76 1.25 4.55
C GLY A 159 -13.15 0.59 5.79
N ILE A 160 -12.28 1.30 6.53
CA ILE A 160 -11.70 0.80 7.79
C ILE A 160 -12.77 0.68 8.87
N LYS A 161 -13.63 1.69 9.06
CA LYS A 161 -14.72 1.66 10.05
C LYS A 161 -15.69 0.50 9.83
N ASN A 162 -16.01 0.22 8.59
CA ASN A 162 -16.93 -0.84 8.19
C ASN A 162 -16.26 -2.21 8.07
N HIS A 163 -14.97 -2.33 8.43
CA HIS A 163 -14.16 -3.55 8.31
C HIS A 163 -14.04 -4.09 6.87
N LYS A 164 -14.35 -3.27 5.88
CA LYS A 164 -14.09 -3.57 4.46
C LYS A 164 -12.59 -3.59 4.19
N VAL A 165 -11.87 -2.63 4.76
CA VAL A 165 -10.41 -2.58 4.80
C VAL A 165 -9.95 -3.07 6.16
N GLY A 166 -9.22 -4.18 6.18
CA GLY A 166 -8.70 -4.79 7.40
C GLY A 166 -7.44 -4.14 7.94
N ALA A 167 -6.64 -3.54 7.05
CA ALA A 167 -5.47 -2.75 7.38
C ALA A 167 -5.08 -1.84 6.21
N ALA A 168 -4.53 -0.67 6.51
CA ALA A 168 -3.92 0.24 5.55
C ALA A 168 -2.43 0.42 5.88
N CYS A 169 -1.57 0.23 4.87
CA CYS A 169 -0.12 0.38 4.95
C CYS A 169 0.26 1.53 4.00
N LEU A 170 0.40 2.71 4.53
CA LEU A 170 0.56 3.94 3.76
C LEU A 170 1.93 4.56 4.03
N ASP A 171 2.67 4.87 2.98
CA ASP A 171 3.91 5.65 3.00
C ASP A 171 3.69 7.06 2.44
N VAL A 172 2.51 7.29 1.88
CA VAL A 172 2.09 8.53 1.24
C VAL A 172 0.67 8.89 1.66
N TYR A 173 0.37 10.18 1.66
CA TYR A 173 -0.92 10.73 2.00
C TYR A 173 -1.41 11.67 0.88
N GLU A 174 -2.72 11.78 0.70
CA GLU A 174 -3.31 12.56 -0.39
C GLU A 174 -2.96 14.05 -0.31
N GLU A 175 -3.03 14.62 0.88
CA GLU A 175 -2.76 16.05 1.17
C GLU A 175 -1.39 16.25 1.86
N GLU A 176 -0.40 15.42 1.55
CA GLU A 176 0.92 15.45 2.19
C GLU A 176 1.74 16.71 1.88
N SER A 177 1.38 17.51 0.86
CA SER A 177 2.15 18.66 0.39
C SER A 177 2.44 19.69 1.49
N ASP A 178 1.51 19.89 2.41
CA ASP A 178 1.60 20.88 3.48
C ASP A 178 2.27 20.33 4.75
N LEU A 179 2.52 19.02 4.77
CA LEU A 179 3.11 18.30 5.91
C LEU A 179 4.55 17.88 5.65
N PHE A 180 4.95 17.84 4.39
CA PHE A 180 6.23 17.26 3.96
C PHE A 180 7.40 18.12 4.42
N PHE A 181 8.40 17.50 5.05
CA PHE A 181 9.62 18.13 5.60
C PHE A 181 9.42 19.09 6.78
N GLU A 182 8.21 19.19 7.34
CA GLU A 182 7.92 20.04 8.49
C GLU A 182 7.86 19.22 9.79
N ASP A 183 8.43 19.77 10.87
CA ASP A 183 8.24 19.22 12.22
C ASP A 183 7.00 19.83 12.87
N ASN A 184 5.90 19.11 12.80
CA ASN A 184 4.62 19.51 13.35
C ASN A 184 4.37 18.99 14.78
N SER A 185 5.36 18.40 15.46
CA SER A 185 5.18 17.81 16.80
C SER A 185 4.73 18.79 17.88
N GLY A 186 4.97 20.09 17.68
CA GLY A 186 4.52 21.16 18.59
C GLY A 186 3.26 21.90 18.14
N HIS A 187 2.60 21.51 17.06
CA HIS A 187 1.46 22.20 16.48
C HIS A 187 0.21 21.31 16.46
N ILE A 188 -0.95 21.97 16.49
CA ILE A 188 -2.22 21.27 16.26
C ILE A 188 -2.36 21.06 14.76
N ILE A 189 -2.39 19.80 14.32
CA ILE A 189 -2.68 19.44 12.94
C ILE A 189 -4.18 19.72 12.71
N GLN A 190 -4.50 20.61 11.76
CA GLN A 190 -5.88 20.96 11.43
C GLN A 190 -6.54 20.01 10.40
N ASP A 191 -5.85 18.94 10.03
CA ASP A 191 -6.35 17.90 9.15
C ASP A 191 -7.04 16.80 9.98
N ASP A 192 -8.36 16.90 10.10
CA ASP A 192 -9.17 15.93 10.85
C ASP A 192 -9.12 14.53 10.20
N THR A 193 -8.99 14.46 8.89
CA THR A 193 -8.93 13.21 8.13
C THR A 193 -7.63 12.45 8.44
N LEU A 194 -6.49 13.15 8.42
CA LEU A 194 -5.20 12.59 8.82
C LEU A 194 -5.21 12.16 10.29
N ALA A 195 -5.73 13.03 11.18
CA ALA A 195 -5.80 12.73 12.62
C ALA A 195 -6.58 11.43 12.90
N ARG A 196 -7.68 11.22 12.19
CA ARG A 196 -8.46 9.96 12.26
C ARG A 196 -7.66 8.78 11.71
N LEU A 197 -7.03 8.94 10.56
CA LEU A 197 -6.27 7.87 9.90
C LEU A 197 -5.12 7.37 10.78
N ILE A 198 -4.39 8.27 11.44
CA ILE A 198 -3.26 7.92 12.33
C ILE A 198 -3.73 7.22 13.61
N THR A 199 -4.96 7.48 14.07
CA THR A 199 -5.48 6.94 15.35
C THR A 199 -6.20 5.59 15.19
N MET A 200 -6.47 5.13 13.97
CA MET A 200 -7.09 3.84 13.68
C MET A 200 -6.07 2.70 13.63
#